data_584aa093405264e11ba1bd180914cf9e
#
_entry.id   584aa093405264e11ba1bd180914cf9e
#
_cell.length_a   1.000
_cell.length_b   1.000
_cell.length_c   1.000
_cell.angle_alpha   90.00
_cell.angle_beta   90.00
_cell.angle_gamma   90.00
#
_symmetry.space_group_name_H-M   'P 1'
#
loop_
_entity.id
_entity.type
_entity.pdbx_description
1 polymer ?
#
loop_
_entity_poly.entity_id
_entity_poly.type
_entity_poly.pdbx_seq_one_letter_code
_entity_poly.pdbx_strand_id
1 'polypeptide(L)'
;GAHVLRVTIEGGLATGVEYRRPDGSTQRAQARREVVLTAGALSTPKLLQVSGVGPAALLQQIGVPVQRELPGVGENYQDHLEIIAHGRCREPISLLGQDKGLTALKHGLQWELFKTGLLTSNVVESGGFVDSLGTGRPDIQFHVLPVLVGDVDRPMPEVHGISIDPCFLRPKSRGRVRATSADALLPAEFDGGFLSAQEDVDTLVRGLKL
;
A
#
# COMPACT_ATOMS: atom_id res chain seq x y z
N GLY A 1 -10.35 -7.63 17.64
CA GLY A 1 -9.33 -6.69 17.26
C GLY A 1 -8.81 -5.88 18.43
N ALA A 2 -7.55 -5.54 18.35
CA ALA A 2 -6.88 -4.62 19.26
C ALA A 2 -6.09 -3.60 18.43
N HIS A 3 -6.15 -2.32 18.82
CA HIS A 3 -5.40 -1.27 18.15
C HIS A 3 -4.22 -0.86 19.05
N VAL A 4 -2.99 -1.07 18.57
CA VAL A 4 -1.79 -0.69 19.33
C VAL A 4 -1.64 0.82 19.31
N LEU A 5 -1.50 1.41 20.50
CA LEU A 5 -1.36 2.86 20.68
C LEU A 5 0.10 3.27 20.74
N ARG A 6 0.95 2.47 21.41
CA ARG A 6 2.39 2.71 21.49
C ARG A 6 3.15 1.48 21.98
N VAL A 7 4.43 1.44 21.71
CA VAL A 7 5.41 0.56 22.36
C VAL A 7 5.74 1.17 23.71
N THR A 8 5.73 0.37 24.77
CA THR A 8 6.22 0.81 26.08
C THR A 8 7.73 0.65 26.16
N ILE A 9 8.43 1.73 26.50
CA ILE A 9 9.91 1.77 26.57
C ILE A 9 10.30 2.23 27.97
N GLU A 10 11.05 1.41 28.68
CA GLU A 10 11.53 1.66 30.04
C GLU A 10 13.04 1.41 30.11
N GLY A 11 13.80 2.41 30.56
CA GLY A 11 15.26 2.30 30.61
C GLY A 11 15.92 2.03 29.25
N GLY A 12 15.29 2.47 28.15
CA GLY A 12 15.79 2.23 26.78
C GLY A 12 15.45 0.85 26.20
N LEU A 13 14.69 0.03 26.92
CA LEU A 13 14.24 -1.29 26.48
C LEU A 13 12.75 -1.29 26.13
N ALA A 14 12.36 -1.95 25.04
CA ALA A 14 10.97 -2.19 24.71
C ALA A 14 10.41 -3.28 25.65
N THR A 15 9.50 -2.89 26.55
CA THR A 15 8.93 -3.76 27.59
C THR A 15 7.55 -4.32 27.22
N GLY A 16 6.94 -3.83 26.15
CA GLY A 16 5.64 -4.30 25.71
C GLY A 16 4.92 -3.30 24.82
N VAL A 17 3.59 -3.38 24.81
CA VAL A 17 2.75 -2.46 24.07
C VAL A 17 1.54 -2.03 24.89
N GLU A 18 1.10 -0.81 24.66
CA GLU A 18 -0.20 -0.32 25.09
C GLU A 18 -1.17 -0.38 23.91
N TYR A 19 -2.36 -0.92 24.13
CA TYR A 19 -3.36 -1.11 23.08
C TYR A 19 -4.77 -0.84 23.55
N ARG A 20 -5.62 -0.43 22.61
CA ARG A 20 -7.05 -0.19 22.81
C ARG A 20 -7.86 -1.41 22.36
N ARG A 21 -8.79 -1.85 23.20
CA ARG A 21 -9.72 -2.93 22.89
C ARG A 21 -10.96 -2.39 22.16
N PRO A 22 -11.78 -3.29 21.56
CA PRO A 22 -13.03 -2.88 20.91
C PRO A 22 -14.02 -2.19 21.83
N ASP A 23 -14.00 -2.49 23.12
CA ASP A 23 -14.81 -1.85 24.14
C ASP A 23 -14.32 -0.44 24.56
N GLY A 24 -13.24 0.04 23.91
CA GLY A 24 -12.63 1.34 24.18
C GLY A 24 -11.65 1.37 25.35
N SER A 25 -11.53 0.30 26.13
CA SER A 25 -10.59 0.22 27.25
C SER A 25 -9.14 0.12 26.74
N THR A 26 -8.22 0.73 27.48
CA THR A 26 -6.78 0.65 27.22
C THR A 26 -6.15 -0.38 28.14
N GLN A 27 -5.30 -1.22 27.57
CA GLN A 27 -4.58 -2.26 28.30
C GLN A 27 -3.11 -2.30 27.88
N ARG A 28 -2.29 -2.99 28.68
CA ARG A 28 -0.88 -3.23 28.39
C ARG A 28 -0.62 -4.73 28.26
N ALA A 29 0.17 -5.10 27.27
CA ALA A 29 0.74 -6.44 27.15
C ALA A 29 2.26 -6.34 27.33
N GLN A 30 2.82 -7.12 28.25
CA GLN A 30 4.26 -7.15 28.51
C GLN A 30 4.94 -8.14 27.56
N ALA A 31 6.09 -7.76 27.05
CA ALA A 31 6.99 -8.59 26.28
C ALA A 31 8.07 -9.20 27.18
N ARG A 32 8.27 -10.52 27.08
CA ARG A 32 9.33 -11.21 27.85
C ARG A 32 10.69 -11.18 27.19
N ARG A 33 10.77 -10.91 25.89
CA ARG A 33 12.00 -10.89 25.09
C ARG A 33 12.09 -9.65 24.22
N GLU A 34 11.13 -9.45 23.31
CA GLU A 34 11.15 -8.39 22.31
C GLU A 34 9.74 -8.00 21.87
N VAL A 35 9.62 -6.84 21.23
CA VAL A 35 8.43 -6.38 20.54
C VAL A 35 8.74 -6.31 19.04
N VAL A 36 7.99 -7.07 18.23
CA VAL A 36 8.15 -7.11 16.78
C VAL A 36 7.08 -6.24 16.14
N LEU A 37 7.48 -5.23 15.37
CA LEU A 37 6.58 -4.31 14.69
C LEU A 37 6.47 -4.69 13.21
N THR A 38 5.27 -5.13 12.81
CA THR A 38 4.94 -5.54 11.44
C THR A 38 3.70 -4.83 10.91
N ALA A 39 3.52 -3.55 11.29
CA ALA A 39 2.32 -2.78 10.96
C ALA A 39 2.35 -2.13 9.56
N GLY A 40 3.31 -2.51 8.73
CA GLY A 40 3.49 -2.01 7.36
C GLY A 40 4.24 -0.68 7.28
N ALA A 41 4.50 -0.23 6.05
CA ALA A 41 5.38 0.91 5.76
C ALA A 41 4.82 2.26 6.27
N LEU A 42 3.52 2.39 6.43
CA LEU A 42 2.88 3.61 6.93
C LEU A 42 2.69 3.59 8.46
N SER A 43 2.21 2.48 9.00
CA SER A 43 1.85 2.43 10.42
C SER A 43 3.03 2.13 11.34
N THR A 44 4.04 1.38 10.89
CA THR A 44 5.24 1.09 11.70
C THR A 44 6.03 2.35 12.06
N PRO A 45 6.41 3.25 11.11
CA PRO A 45 7.10 4.47 11.46
C PRO A 45 6.23 5.40 12.32
N LYS A 46 4.93 5.53 12.04
CA LYS A 46 4.03 6.28 12.90
C LYS A 46 4.04 5.74 14.34
N LEU A 47 3.92 4.42 14.51
CA LEU A 47 3.91 3.80 15.82
C LEU A 47 5.23 4.02 16.58
N LEU A 48 6.37 3.97 15.91
CA LEU A 48 7.66 4.33 16.51
C LEU A 48 7.67 5.79 16.96
N GLN A 49 7.23 6.71 16.12
CA GLN A 49 7.18 8.14 16.43
C GLN A 49 6.29 8.44 17.64
N VAL A 50 5.05 7.94 17.68
CA VAL A 50 4.17 8.12 18.86
C VAL A 50 4.67 7.39 20.11
N SER A 51 5.62 6.48 19.97
CA SER A 51 6.31 5.81 21.08
C SER A 51 7.58 6.53 21.53
N GLY A 52 7.91 7.66 20.91
CA GLY A 52 9.08 8.47 21.27
C GLY A 52 10.38 8.06 20.54
N VAL A 53 10.28 7.28 19.47
CA VAL A 53 11.42 6.84 18.64
C VAL A 53 11.33 7.46 17.26
N GLY A 54 12.19 8.42 16.95
CA GLY A 54 12.11 9.13 15.67
C GLY A 54 12.91 10.44 15.68
N PRO A 55 12.67 11.31 14.66
CA PRO A 55 13.29 12.63 14.59
C PRO A 55 12.86 13.50 15.78
N ALA A 56 13.83 13.95 16.60
CA ALA A 56 13.56 14.68 17.84
C ALA A 56 12.67 15.92 17.62
N ALA A 57 12.92 16.68 16.56
CA ALA A 57 12.11 17.86 16.22
C ALA A 57 10.64 17.53 15.96
N LEU A 58 10.36 16.45 15.22
CA LEU A 58 8.99 15.96 14.98
C LEU A 58 8.33 15.53 16.29
N LEU A 59 9.05 14.74 17.12
CA LEU A 59 8.50 14.26 18.38
C LEU A 59 8.13 15.41 19.31
N GLN A 60 8.99 16.42 19.42
CA GLN A 60 8.71 17.65 20.19
C GLN A 60 7.49 18.43 19.63
N GLN A 61 7.41 18.56 18.32
CA GLN A 61 6.29 19.22 17.64
C GLN A 61 4.93 18.58 17.97
N ILE A 62 4.89 17.24 18.01
CA ILE A 62 3.64 16.49 18.32
C ILE A 62 3.44 16.23 19.82
N GLY A 63 4.31 16.77 20.68
CA GLY A 63 4.20 16.65 22.14
C GLY A 63 4.58 15.27 22.70
N VAL A 64 5.39 14.49 21.98
CA VAL A 64 5.87 13.16 22.41
C VAL A 64 7.27 13.28 23.01
N PRO A 65 7.50 12.80 24.25
CA PRO A 65 8.84 12.77 24.84
C PRO A 65 9.80 11.91 24.00
N VAL A 66 11.00 12.43 23.74
CA VAL A 66 12.04 11.72 22.99
C VAL A 66 12.63 10.61 23.86
N GLN A 67 12.36 9.35 23.50
CA GLN A 67 12.96 8.17 24.10
C GLN A 67 14.28 7.82 23.39
N ARG A 68 14.26 7.90 22.06
CA ARG A 68 15.42 7.65 21.22
C ARG A 68 15.35 8.48 19.95
N GLU A 69 16.35 9.31 19.73
CA GLU A 69 16.47 10.03 18.47
C GLU A 69 16.96 9.09 17.37
N LEU A 70 16.12 8.93 16.35
CA LEU A 70 16.41 8.19 15.11
C LEU A 70 15.86 8.99 13.92
N PRO A 71 16.68 9.86 13.29
CA PRO A 71 16.22 10.76 12.23
C PRO A 71 15.63 10.07 11.00
N GLY A 72 16.04 8.82 10.73
CA GLY A 72 15.56 8.05 9.58
C GLY A 72 14.18 7.42 9.75
N VAL A 73 13.56 7.48 10.94
CA VAL A 73 12.23 6.89 11.15
C VAL A 73 11.16 7.74 10.44
N GLY A 74 10.50 7.10 9.47
CA GLY A 74 9.50 7.74 8.62
C GLY A 74 10.08 8.41 7.37
N GLU A 75 11.38 8.42 7.18
CA GLU A 75 12.04 8.91 5.96
C GLU A 75 12.25 7.78 4.95
N ASN A 76 12.58 8.16 3.71
CA ASN A 76 12.98 7.25 2.65
C ASN A 76 11.86 6.29 2.20
N TYR A 77 10.60 6.72 2.29
CA TYR A 77 9.47 5.94 1.78
C TYR A 77 9.61 5.73 0.28
N GLN A 78 9.31 4.53 -0.16
CA GLN A 78 9.35 4.10 -1.56
C GLN A 78 8.17 3.21 -1.84
N ASP A 79 7.57 3.37 -3.00
CA ASP A 79 6.49 2.50 -3.45
C ASP A 79 6.54 2.34 -4.97
N HIS A 80 5.91 1.29 -5.46
CA HIS A 80 5.71 1.11 -6.89
C HIS A 80 4.69 2.13 -7.40
N LEU A 81 5.08 2.87 -8.42
CA LEU A 81 4.19 3.77 -9.15
C LEU A 81 3.85 3.15 -10.50
N GLU A 82 2.58 3.14 -10.83
CA GLU A 82 2.08 2.64 -12.10
C GLU A 82 1.29 3.72 -12.85
N ILE A 83 1.17 3.55 -14.15
CA ILE A 83 0.31 4.34 -15.03
C ILE A 83 -0.63 3.38 -15.73
N ILE A 84 -1.93 3.69 -15.70
CA ILE A 84 -2.92 2.84 -16.32
C ILE A 84 -3.10 3.22 -17.80
N ALA A 85 -2.86 2.27 -18.70
CA ALA A 85 -3.18 2.38 -20.11
C ALA A 85 -4.42 1.54 -20.42
N HIS A 86 -5.42 2.15 -21.11
CA HIS A 86 -6.68 1.50 -21.44
C HIS A 86 -6.77 1.11 -22.90
N GLY A 87 -7.17 -0.12 -23.17
CA GLY A 87 -7.52 -0.61 -24.48
C GLY A 87 -9.01 -0.96 -24.56
N ARG A 88 -9.74 -0.38 -25.53
CA ARG A 88 -11.13 -0.78 -25.79
C ARG A 88 -11.16 -2.06 -26.60
N CYS A 89 -11.95 -3.05 -26.15
CA CYS A 89 -12.19 -4.27 -26.90
C CYS A 89 -13.28 -4.06 -27.96
N ARG A 90 -13.09 -4.68 -29.12
CA ARG A 90 -14.12 -4.70 -30.20
C ARG A 90 -15.25 -5.69 -29.88
N GLU A 91 -14.91 -6.75 -29.13
CA GLU A 91 -15.82 -7.82 -28.74
C GLU A 91 -16.05 -7.83 -27.23
N PRO A 92 -17.14 -8.41 -26.72
CA PRO A 92 -17.47 -8.46 -25.30
C PRO A 92 -16.67 -9.53 -24.55
N ILE A 93 -15.34 -9.41 -24.52
CA ILE A 93 -14.41 -10.38 -23.91
C ILE A 93 -13.88 -9.98 -22.54
N SER A 94 -14.23 -8.78 -22.04
CA SER A 94 -13.80 -8.31 -20.72
C SER A 94 -14.78 -8.71 -19.60
N LEU A 95 -14.40 -8.44 -18.36
CA LEU A 95 -15.22 -8.74 -17.18
C LEU A 95 -16.42 -7.81 -16.99
N LEU A 96 -16.65 -6.85 -17.88
CA LEU A 96 -17.79 -5.93 -17.79
C LEU A 96 -19.12 -6.69 -17.69
N GLY A 97 -19.91 -6.37 -16.66
CA GLY A 97 -21.25 -6.96 -16.44
C GLY A 97 -21.24 -8.38 -15.82
N GLN A 98 -20.07 -8.97 -15.57
CA GLN A 98 -19.96 -10.29 -14.92
C GLN A 98 -20.37 -10.25 -13.44
N ASP A 99 -20.40 -9.06 -12.84
CA ASP A 99 -20.78 -8.77 -11.45
C ASP A 99 -22.28 -8.43 -11.27
N LYS A 100 -23.07 -8.50 -12.35
CA LYS A 100 -24.48 -8.03 -12.34
C LYS A 100 -25.48 -9.14 -12.69
N GLY A 101 -26.68 -9.03 -12.11
CA GLY A 101 -27.86 -9.85 -12.47
C GLY A 101 -27.67 -11.37 -12.37
N LEU A 102 -28.20 -12.10 -13.34
CA LEU A 102 -28.12 -13.56 -13.36
C LEU A 102 -26.71 -14.11 -13.51
N THR A 103 -25.82 -13.34 -14.14
CA THR A 103 -24.41 -13.73 -14.31
C THR A 103 -23.70 -13.74 -12.97
N ALA A 104 -23.89 -12.73 -12.14
CA ALA A 104 -23.34 -12.69 -10.77
C ALA A 104 -23.88 -13.86 -9.93
N LEU A 105 -25.19 -14.14 -10.02
CA LEU A 105 -25.80 -15.29 -9.32
C LEU A 105 -25.16 -16.61 -9.78
N LYS A 106 -24.98 -16.81 -11.08
CA LYS A 106 -24.31 -18.00 -11.63
C LYS A 106 -22.89 -18.17 -11.06
N HIS A 107 -22.09 -17.09 -11.03
CA HIS A 107 -20.74 -17.11 -10.47
C HIS A 107 -20.77 -17.41 -8.94
N GLY A 108 -21.73 -16.83 -8.23
CA GLY A 108 -21.92 -17.11 -6.80
C GLY A 108 -22.25 -18.58 -6.53
N LEU A 109 -23.19 -19.16 -7.26
CA LEU A 109 -23.56 -20.57 -7.15
C LEU A 109 -22.41 -21.50 -7.54
N GLN A 110 -21.68 -21.19 -8.60
CA GLN A 110 -20.51 -21.97 -9.03
C GLN A 110 -19.43 -21.96 -7.94
N TRP A 111 -19.16 -20.80 -7.34
CA TRP A 111 -18.22 -20.70 -6.23
C TRP A 111 -18.71 -21.48 -5.00
N GLU A 112 -19.98 -21.31 -4.63
CA GLU A 112 -20.49 -21.97 -3.41
C GLU A 112 -20.47 -23.49 -3.51
N LEU A 113 -20.88 -24.04 -4.67
CA LEU A 113 -21.01 -25.47 -4.87
C LEU A 113 -19.69 -26.16 -5.24
N PHE A 114 -18.85 -25.51 -6.03
CA PHE A 114 -17.69 -26.15 -6.66
C PHE A 114 -16.37 -25.50 -6.29
N LYS A 115 -16.38 -24.32 -5.65
CA LYS A 115 -15.18 -23.51 -5.35
C LYS A 115 -14.30 -23.24 -6.58
N THR A 116 -14.95 -23.02 -7.73
CA THR A 116 -14.33 -22.77 -9.05
C THR A 116 -14.97 -21.56 -9.73
N GLY A 117 -14.42 -21.16 -10.89
CA GLY A 117 -14.96 -20.11 -11.73
C GLY A 117 -14.42 -18.72 -11.42
N LEU A 118 -15.10 -17.68 -11.93
CA LEU A 118 -14.59 -16.32 -11.92
C LEU A 118 -14.28 -15.77 -10.52
N LEU A 119 -15.01 -16.19 -9.50
CA LEU A 119 -14.76 -15.75 -8.12
C LEU A 119 -13.50 -16.37 -7.48
N THR A 120 -12.76 -17.22 -8.19
CA THR A 120 -11.41 -17.65 -7.79
C THR A 120 -10.33 -16.70 -8.29
N SER A 121 -10.66 -15.82 -9.24
CA SER A 121 -9.73 -14.88 -9.84
C SER A 121 -9.41 -13.72 -8.89
N ASN A 122 -8.16 -13.26 -8.91
CA ASN A 122 -7.76 -12.00 -8.30
C ASN A 122 -7.88 -10.81 -9.26
N VAL A 123 -8.50 -11.01 -10.44
CA VAL A 123 -8.68 -10.05 -11.54
C VAL A 123 -7.37 -9.75 -12.29
N VAL A 124 -6.26 -9.60 -11.61
CA VAL A 124 -4.92 -9.38 -12.21
C VAL A 124 -4.27 -10.74 -12.48
N GLU A 125 -4.73 -11.43 -13.53
CA GLU A 125 -4.31 -12.81 -13.80
C GLU A 125 -3.11 -12.93 -14.74
N SER A 126 -2.73 -11.86 -15.40
CA SER A 126 -1.57 -11.85 -16.30
C SER A 126 -0.73 -10.60 -16.14
N GLY A 127 0.52 -10.71 -16.53
CA GLY A 127 1.50 -9.66 -16.43
C GLY A 127 2.89 -10.17 -16.81
N GLY A 128 3.89 -9.34 -16.58
CA GLY A 128 5.27 -9.69 -16.91
C GLY A 128 6.27 -8.69 -16.36
N PHE A 129 7.54 -9.06 -16.46
CA PHE A 129 8.65 -8.21 -16.07
C PHE A 129 9.55 -7.97 -17.28
N VAL A 130 9.90 -6.71 -17.53
CA VAL A 130 10.71 -6.30 -18.67
C VAL A 130 11.92 -5.50 -18.19
N ASP A 131 13.08 -5.83 -18.78
CA ASP A 131 14.29 -5.02 -18.70
C ASP A 131 14.27 -4.01 -19.85
N SER A 132 13.79 -2.80 -19.59
CA SER A 132 13.63 -1.78 -20.62
C SER A 132 14.94 -1.14 -21.09
N LEU A 133 16.03 -1.42 -20.37
CA LEU A 133 17.36 -0.86 -20.63
C LEU A 133 18.38 -1.91 -21.09
N GLY A 134 18.03 -3.20 -21.08
CA GLY A 134 18.96 -4.28 -21.47
C GLY A 134 20.09 -4.49 -20.45
N THR A 135 19.84 -4.21 -19.17
CA THR A 135 20.85 -4.33 -18.09
C THR A 135 20.97 -5.72 -17.49
N GLY A 136 20.13 -6.66 -17.92
CA GLY A 136 20.00 -7.99 -17.36
C GLY A 136 19.10 -8.07 -16.12
N ARG A 137 18.47 -6.95 -15.72
CA ARG A 137 17.59 -6.88 -14.58
C ARG A 137 16.31 -6.12 -14.91
N PRO A 138 15.12 -6.75 -14.82
CA PRO A 138 13.85 -6.08 -15.08
C PRO A 138 13.67 -4.83 -14.23
N ASP A 139 13.21 -3.76 -14.84
CA ASP A 139 12.92 -2.46 -14.22
C ASP A 139 11.44 -2.08 -14.31
N ILE A 140 10.67 -2.74 -15.17
CA ILE A 140 9.24 -2.54 -15.33
C ILE A 140 8.50 -3.85 -15.09
N GLN A 141 7.39 -3.79 -14.36
CA GLN A 141 6.38 -4.83 -14.24
C GLN A 141 5.12 -4.37 -14.97
N PHE A 142 4.47 -5.27 -15.69
CA PHE A 142 3.15 -5.06 -16.26
C PHE A 142 2.11 -5.83 -15.46
N HIS A 143 1.03 -5.16 -15.09
CA HIS A 143 -0.21 -5.80 -14.68
C HIS A 143 -1.20 -5.72 -15.84
N VAL A 144 -1.90 -6.82 -16.12
CA VAL A 144 -2.91 -6.86 -17.18
C VAL A 144 -4.23 -7.30 -16.58
N LEU A 145 -5.24 -6.45 -16.75
CA LEU A 145 -6.58 -6.67 -16.20
C LEU A 145 -7.59 -6.75 -17.34
N PRO A 146 -8.46 -7.79 -17.40
CA PRO A 146 -9.51 -7.90 -18.40
C PRO A 146 -10.71 -7.01 -18.06
N VAL A 147 -10.46 -5.78 -17.60
CA VAL A 147 -11.47 -4.78 -17.23
C VAL A 147 -10.84 -3.40 -17.33
N LEU A 148 -11.66 -2.37 -17.58
CA LEU A 148 -11.22 -0.99 -17.44
C LEU A 148 -11.25 -0.60 -15.95
N VAL A 149 -10.11 -0.19 -15.42
CA VAL A 149 -9.99 0.29 -14.03
C VAL A 149 -10.04 1.80 -14.03
N GLY A 150 -10.95 2.37 -13.25
CA GLY A 150 -11.09 3.82 -13.09
C GLY A 150 -10.46 4.33 -11.79
N ASP A 151 -10.21 5.62 -11.75
CA ASP A 151 -9.91 6.33 -10.52
C ASP A 151 -11.19 6.54 -9.70
N VAL A 152 -11.02 6.76 -8.39
CA VAL A 152 -12.14 7.03 -7.46
C VAL A 152 -13.01 8.20 -7.94
N ASP A 153 -12.41 9.22 -8.55
CA ASP A 153 -13.08 10.44 -9.01
C ASP A 153 -13.46 10.42 -10.49
N ARG A 154 -13.15 9.34 -11.22
CA ARG A 154 -13.42 9.21 -12.66
C ARG A 154 -14.01 7.84 -12.97
N PRO A 155 -15.34 7.71 -12.93
CA PRO A 155 -15.99 6.45 -13.28
C PRO A 155 -15.66 6.07 -14.72
N MET A 156 -15.29 4.81 -14.93
CA MET A 156 -15.01 4.31 -16.27
C MET A 156 -16.29 4.17 -17.10
N PRO A 157 -16.19 4.40 -18.41
CA PRO A 157 -17.31 4.15 -19.31
C PRO A 157 -17.68 2.65 -19.28
N GLU A 158 -18.97 2.35 -19.34
CA GLU A 158 -19.47 0.98 -19.44
C GLU A 158 -19.24 0.40 -20.85
N VAL A 159 -17.96 0.15 -21.15
CA VAL A 159 -17.53 -0.48 -22.41
C VAL A 159 -16.55 -1.61 -22.12
N HIS A 160 -16.56 -2.63 -22.97
CA HIS A 160 -15.57 -3.70 -22.87
C HIS A 160 -14.15 -3.20 -23.16
N GLY A 161 -13.22 -3.51 -22.29
CA GLY A 161 -11.82 -3.09 -22.41
C GLY A 161 -10.91 -3.85 -21.48
N ILE A 162 -9.63 -3.57 -21.63
CA ILE A 162 -8.53 -4.08 -20.80
C ILE A 162 -7.72 -2.92 -20.25
N SER A 163 -7.12 -3.10 -19.09
CA SER A 163 -6.11 -2.21 -18.54
C SER A 163 -4.77 -2.89 -18.58
N ILE A 164 -3.74 -2.15 -18.97
CA ILE A 164 -2.34 -2.59 -18.96
C ILE A 164 -1.55 -1.53 -18.23
N ASP A 165 -0.97 -1.92 -17.09
CA ASP A 165 -0.41 -0.99 -16.14
C ASP A 165 1.09 -1.24 -16.01
N PRO A 166 1.96 -0.47 -16.73
CA PRO A 166 3.40 -0.47 -16.47
C PRO A 166 3.68 0.16 -15.10
N CYS A 167 4.40 -0.59 -14.27
CA CYS A 167 4.81 -0.23 -12.93
C CYS A 167 6.33 -0.17 -12.84
N PHE A 168 6.87 0.91 -12.29
CA PHE A 168 8.32 1.04 -12.07
C PHE A 168 8.75 0.33 -10.79
N LEU A 169 9.64 -0.65 -10.90
CA LEU A 169 10.02 -1.54 -9.79
C LEU A 169 11.00 -0.93 -8.77
N ARG A 170 11.78 0.07 -9.14
CA ARG A 170 12.83 0.64 -8.29
C ARG A 170 12.92 2.16 -8.40
N PRO A 171 11.88 2.87 -7.94
CA PRO A 171 11.85 4.32 -8.02
C PRO A 171 13.04 4.96 -7.29
N LYS A 172 13.49 6.09 -7.80
CA LYS A 172 14.50 6.96 -7.19
C LYS A 172 13.88 8.03 -6.31
N SER A 173 12.64 8.38 -6.57
CA SER A 173 11.85 9.27 -5.72
C SER A 173 11.76 8.74 -4.31
N ARG A 174 11.79 9.65 -3.34
CA ARG A 174 11.73 9.33 -1.92
C ARG A 174 10.68 10.18 -1.24
N GLY A 175 9.89 9.52 -0.42
CA GLY A 175 8.86 10.12 0.38
C GLY A 175 9.09 9.99 1.86
N ARG A 176 8.07 10.32 2.64
CA ARG A 176 8.13 10.30 4.10
C ARG A 176 6.76 10.01 4.72
N VAL A 177 6.81 9.53 5.97
CA VAL A 177 5.63 9.27 6.81
C VAL A 177 5.84 9.94 8.16
N ARG A 178 4.92 10.78 8.59
CA ARG A 178 5.02 11.53 9.84
C ARG A 178 3.76 11.43 10.68
N ALA A 179 3.91 11.15 11.96
CA ALA A 179 2.82 11.29 12.90
C ALA A 179 2.40 12.76 12.99
N THR A 180 1.10 13.02 12.98
CA THR A 180 0.53 14.38 13.07
C THR A 180 0.18 14.78 14.50
N SER A 181 0.19 13.81 15.42
CA SER A 181 -0.20 13.96 16.82
C SER A 181 0.39 12.85 17.68
N ALA A 182 0.41 13.04 18.98
CA ALA A 182 0.68 11.99 19.96
C ALA A 182 -0.42 10.91 20.00
N ASP A 183 -1.60 11.18 19.45
CA ASP A 183 -2.71 10.22 19.37
C ASP A 183 -2.47 9.25 18.23
N ALA A 184 -2.18 7.98 18.56
CA ALA A 184 -1.95 6.91 17.59
C ALA A 184 -3.18 6.57 16.73
N LEU A 185 -4.37 7.03 17.09
CA LEU A 185 -5.60 6.79 16.31
C LEU A 185 -5.74 7.75 15.14
N LEU A 186 -5.09 8.91 15.19
CA LEU A 186 -5.09 9.84 14.08
C LEU A 186 -4.21 9.33 12.93
N PRO A 187 -4.59 9.59 11.67
CA PRO A 187 -3.78 9.18 10.52
C PRO A 187 -2.42 9.88 10.53
N ALA A 188 -1.40 9.20 9.99
CA ALA A 188 -0.14 9.85 9.68
C ALA A 188 -0.28 10.75 8.44
N GLU A 189 0.51 11.80 8.37
CA GLU A 189 0.80 12.50 7.12
C GLU A 189 1.67 11.59 6.27
N PHE A 190 1.28 11.43 5.01
CA PHE A 190 1.99 10.65 4.02
C PHE A 190 2.31 11.53 2.81
N ASP A 191 3.58 11.65 2.51
CA ASP A 191 4.09 12.28 1.30
C ASP A 191 4.89 11.23 0.53
N GLY A 192 4.34 10.72 -0.57
CA GLY A 192 4.99 9.69 -1.38
C GLY A 192 6.23 10.20 -2.12
N GLY A 193 6.36 11.51 -2.30
CA GLY A 193 7.43 12.13 -3.09
C GLY A 193 7.47 11.63 -4.54
N PHE A 194 6.38 11.04 -5.03
CA PHE A 194 6.31 10.38 -6.34
C PHE A 194 6.70 11.32 -7.48
N LEU A 195 7.40 10.77 -8.47
CA LEU A 195 7.87 11.49 -9.67
C LEU A 195 8.76 12.70 -9.38
N SER A 196 9.32 12.82 -8.19
CA SER A 196 10.30 13.86 -7.88
C SER A 196 11.64 13.63 -8.57
N ALA A 197 11.95 12.41 -8.99
CA ALA A 197 13.11 12.06 -9.79
C ALA A 197 12.72 11.87 -11.25
N GLN A 198 13.43 12.54 -12.17
CA GLN A 198 13.19 12.46 -13.62
C GLN A 198 13.31 11.03 -14.17
N GLU A 199 14.23 10.24 -13.60
CA GLU A 199 14.42 8.82 -13.99
C GLU A 199 13.15 7.98 -13.84
N ASP A 200 12.31 8.26 -12.82
CA ASP A 200 11.05 7.56 -12.58
C ASP A 200 10.05 7.88 -13.69
N VAL A 201 9.95 9.16 -14.07
CA VAL A 201 9.12 9.62 -15.20
C VAL A 201 9.56 8.96 -16.50
N ASP A 202 10.86 8.98 -16.79
CA ASP A 202 11.41 8.41 -18.02
C ASP A 202 11.17 6.89 -18.11
N THR A 203 11.25 6.20 -16.97
CA THR A 203 11.00 4.76 -16.91
C THR A 203 9.53 4.43 -17.17
N LEU A 204 8.59 5.17 -16.57
CA LEU A 204 7.16 4.98 -16.83
C LEU A 204 6.79 5.32 -18.28
N VAL A 205 7.40 6.37 -18.86
CA VAL A 205 7.22 6.69 -20.30
C VAL A 205 7.75 5.58 -21.19
N ARG A 206 8.88 4.94 -20.85
CA ARG A 206 9.34 3.74 -21.58
C ARG A 206 8.35 2.61 -21.46
N GLY A 207 7.83 2.34 -20.25
CA GLY A 207 6.80 1.32 -20.01
C GLY A 207 5.55 1.49 -20.88
N LEU A 208 5.08 2.74 -21.04
CA LEU A 208 3.93 3.04 -21.91
C LEU A 208 4.20 2.84 -23.40
N LYS A 209 5.46 2.81 -23.84
CA LYS A 209 5.86 2.64 -25.25
C LYS A 209 6.13 1.19 -25.63
N LEU A 210 6.25 0.31 -24.65
CA LEU A 210 6.44 -1.14 -24.83
C LEU A 210 5.11 -1.84 -25.09
#